data_e7e2e9d8e87366465062a73f41aac6e4
#
_entry.id   e7e2e9d8e87366465062a73f41aac6e4
#
_cell.length_a   1.000
_cell.length_b   1.000
_cell.length_c   1.000
_cell.angle_alpha   90.00
_cell.angle_beta   90.00
_cell.angle_gamma   90.00
#
_symmetry.space_group_name_H-M   'P 1'
#
loop_
_entity.id
_entity.type
_entity.pdbx_description
1 polymer ?
#
loop_
_entity_poly.entity_id
_entity_poly.type
_entity_poly.pdbx_seq_one_letter_code
_entity_poly.pdbx_strand_id
1 'polypeptide(L)'
;MGPCPDPIRQKGTMQKMANNFTFYSPTEIVFGRGVQTQAADYLRKYGATKVLVVYGSERVVKNGLLDSILNPMKAAGLACHLLGGVVPNPHLGKVYEGIEIGKREGIDFLLAVGGGSVIDTAKAIGYGLAEPDKDVWELY
;
A
#
# COMPACT_ATOMS: atom_id res chain seq x y z
N MET A 1 -30.94 59.82 5.79
CA MET A 1 -30.03 58.78 6.34
C MET A 1 -30.82 57.50 6.46
N GLY A 2 -30.60 56.60 5.55
CA GLY A 2 -31.23 55.28 5.58
C GLY A 2 -30.57 54.35 6.61
N PRO A 3 -31.30 53.37 7.12
CA PRO A 3 -30.76 52.45 8.11
C PRO A 3 -29.65 51.57 7.51
N CYS A 4 -28.61 51.40 8.32
CA CYS A 4 -27.47 50.51 8.03
C CYS A 4 -27.94 49.08 7.76
N PRO A 5 -27.45 48.39 6.73
CA PRO A 5 -27.83 47.00 6.51
C PRO A 5 -27.32 46.08 7.63
N ASP A 6 -28.22 45.26 8.10
CA ASP A 6 -27.93 44.21 9.11
C ASP A 6 -26.75 43.36 8.73
N PRO A 7 -25.87 43.00 9.68
CA PRO A 7 -24.80 42.05 9.43
C PRO A 7 -25.39 40.70 9.09
N ILE A 8 -24.95 40.16 7.95
CA ILE A 8 -25.29 38.83 7.42
C ILE A 8 -25.21 37.81 8.54
N ARG A 9 -26.35 37.24 8.91
CA ARG A 9 -26.44 36.04 9.72
C ARG A 9 -25.62 34.97 9.04
N GLN A 10 -24.41 34.76 9.51
CA GLN A 10 -23.65 33.56 9.16
C GLN A 10 -24.49 32.38 9.64
N LYS A 11 -25.07 31.65 8.70
CA LYS A 11 -25.61 30.33 8.95
C LYS A 11 -24.45 29.48 9.49
N GLY A 12 -24.47 29.23 10.79
CA GLY A 12 -23.49 28.35 11.41
C GLY A 12 -23.47 27.03 10.66
N THR A 13 -22.35 26.78 10.02
CA THR A 13 -22.04 25.46 9.48
C THR A 13 -22.08 24.54 10.68
N MET A 14 -23.11 23.70 10.77
CA MET A 14 -23.13 22.64 11.77
C MET A 14 -21.85 21.84 11.56
N GLN A 15 -20.90 22.04 12.44
CA GLN A 15 -19.69 21.26 12.49
C GLN A 15 -20.15 19.81 12.69
N LYS A 16 -19.98 18.99 11.66
CA LYS A 16 -20.35 17.58 11.70
C LYS A 16 -19.50 16.98 12.81
N MET A 17 -20.11 16.78 13.99
CA MET A 17 -19.41 16.18 15.11
C MET A 17 -18.90 14.81 14.64
N ALA A 18 -17.60 14.57 14.82
CA ALA A 18 -17.01 13.30 14.48
C ALA A 18 -17.77 12.19 15.23
N ASN A 19 -18.25 11.22 14.49
CA ASN A 19 -18.86 10.04 15.10
C ASN A 19 -17.86 9.34 16.00
N ASN A 20 -18.32 8.79 17.12
CA ASN A 20 -17.46 7.96 17.96
C ASN A 20 -16.95 6.78 17.12
N PHE A 21 -15.66 6.55 17.19
CA PHE A 21 -15.04 5.41 16.49
C PHE A 21 -13.95 4.80 17.37
N THR A 22 -13.66 3.53 17.11
CA THR A 22 -12.50 2.85 17.68
C THR A 22 -11.48 2.67 16.56
N PHE A 23 -10.25 3.07 16.82
CA PHE A 23 -9.12 2.84 15.92
C PHE A 23 -8.22 1.75 16.53
N TYR A 24 -7.91 0.74 15.72
CA TYR A 24 -7.00 -0.34 16.07
C TYR A 24 -6.05 -0.61 14.90
N SER A 25 -4.75 -0.53 15.13
CA SER A 25 -3.72 -0.76 14.11
C SER A 25 -2.66 -1.73 14.64
N PRO A 26 -2.84 -3.04 14.46
CA PRO A 26 -1.94 -4.07 14.97
C PRO A 26 -0.71 -4.25 14.07
N THR A 27 0.08 -3.19 13.89
CA THR A 27 1.30 -3.25 13.09
C THR A 27 2.42 -3.90 13.88
N GLU A 28 2.94 -5.03 13.39
CA GLU A 28 4.16 -5.64 13.93
C GLU A 28 5.39 -4.99 13.30
N ILE A 29 6.30 -4.50 14.12
CA ILE A 29 7.56 -3.87 13.68
C ILE A 29 8.71 -4.79 14.04
N VAL A 30 9.48 -5.20 13.02
CA VAL A 30 10.69 -6.01 13.17
C VAL A 30 11.88 -5.17 12.73
N PHE A 31 12.74 -4.81 13.68
CA PHE A 31 13.87 -3.94 13.44
C PHE A 31 15.19 -4.63 13.79
N GLY A 32 16.18 -4.57 12.87
CA GLY A 32 17.50 -5.15 13.09
C GLY A 32 18.30 -5.30 11.79
N ARG A 33 19.54 -5.72 11.91
CA ARG A 33 20.38 -6.03 10.74
C ARG A 33 19.99 -7.39 10.19
N GLY A 34 19.78 -7.45 8.88
CA GLY A 34 19.49 -8.71 8.17
C GLY A 34 18.06 -9.24 8.36
N VAL A 35 17.19 -8.55 9.09
CA VAL A 35 15.81 -8.99 9.35
C VAL A 35 14.96 -9.14 8.09
N GLN A 36 15.33 -8.48 6.99
CA GLN A 36 14.66 -8.62 5.70
C GLN A 36 14.69 -10.07 5.17
N THR A 37 15.67 -10.87 5.56
CA THR A 37 15.75 -12.28 5.17
C THR A 37 14.67 -13.15 5.83
N GLN A 38 14.04 -12.65 6.89
CA GLN A 38 12.93 -13.30 7.61
C GLN A 38 11.56 -12.99 6.99
N ALA A 39 11.51 -12.22 5.90
CA ALA A 39 10.24 -11.85 5.26
C ALA A 39 9.38 -13.07 4.91
N ALA A 40 9.98 -14.17 4.47
CA ALA A 40 9.27 -15.41 4.17
C ALA A 40 8.51 -15.98 5.38
N ASP A 41 9.10 -15.92 6.57
CA ASP A 41 8.49 -16.45 7.79
C ASP A 41 7.28 -15.62 8.19
N TYR A 42 7.39 -14.29 8.10
CA TYR A 42 6.27 -13.38 8.37
C TYR A 42 5.15 -13.53 7.34
N LEU A 43 5.48 -13.64 6.06
CA LEU A 43 4.49 -13.86 5.00
C LEU A 43 3.70 -15.15 5.27
N ARG A 44 4.38 -16.25 5.62
CA ARG A 44 3.73 -17.50 5.98
C ARG A 44 2.90 -17.40 7.25
N LYS A 45 3.40 -16.70 8.27
CA LYS A 45 2.67 -16.41 9.52
C LYS A 45 1.32 -15.76 9.26
N TYR A 46 1.26 -14.87 8.27
CA TYR A 46 0.03 -14.18 7.87
C TYR A 46 -0.73 -14.87 6.72
N GLY A 47 -0.36 -16.08 6.34
CA GLY A 47 -1.10 -16.92 5.40
C GLY A 47 -0.88 -16.61 3.93
N ALA A 48 0.18 -15.87 3.58
CA ALA A 48 0.52 -15.57 2.18
C ALA A 48 0.85 -16.84 1.40
N THR A 49 0.37 -16.94 0.16
CA THR A 49 0.70 -17.98 -0.80
C THR A 49 1.20 -17.42 -2.12
N LYS A 50 0.60 -16.33 -2.59
CA LYS A 50 0.93 -15.63 -3.83
C LYS A 50 1.20 -14.16 -3.55
N VAL A 51 2.46 -13.77 -3.62
CA VAL A 51 2.93 -12.46 -3.19
C VAL A 51 3.26 -11.58 -4.39
N LEU A 52 2.70 -10.37 -4.46
CA LEU A 52 3.18 -9.33 -5.35
C LEU A 52 4.23 -8.49 -4.62
N VAL A 53 5.46 -8.57 -5.07
CA VAL A 53 6.58 -7.80 -4.55
C VAL A 53 6.69 -6.49 -5.32
N VAL A 54 6.33 -5.39 -4.69
CA VAL A 54 6.39 -4.04 -5.26
C VAL A 54 7.70 -3.38 -4.83
N TYR A 55 8.49 -2.89 -5.80
CA TYR A 55 9.75 -2.25 -5.48
C TYR A 55 10.04 -1.03 -6.38
N GLY A 56 10.95 -0.18 -5.93
CA GLY A 56 11.24 1.09 -6.60
C GLY A 56 12.32 0.96 -7.67
N SER A 57 13.48 1.55 -7.39
CA SER A 57 14.57 1.65 -8.34
C SER A 57 15.35 0.34 -8.52
N GLU A 58 16.08 0.23 -9.63
CA GLU A 58 17.02 -0.86 -9.88
C GLU A 58 18.11 -1.00 -8.79
N ARG A 59 18.26 -0.01 -7.93
CA ARG A 59 19.22 -0.06 -6.82
C ARG A 59 18.99 -1.25 -5.90
N VAL A 60 17.72 -1.55 -5.60
CA VAL A 60 17.37 -2.69 -4.72
C VAL A 60 17.67 -4.05 -5.37
N VAL A 61 17.70 -4.08 -6.70
CA VAL A 61 18.13 -5.24 -7.48
C VAL A 61 19.65 -5.33 -7.48
N LYS A 62 20.33 -4.25 -7.87
CA LYS A 62 21.80 -4.22 -8.04
C LYS A 62 22.58 -4.44 -6.74
N ASN A 63 22.04 -4.02 -5.60
CA ASN A 63 22.68 -4.19 -4.29
C ASN A 63 22.37 -5.54 -3.61
N GLY A 64 21.62 -6.42 -4.28
CA GLY A 64 21.26 -7.75 -3.77
C GLY A 64 20.19 -7.78 -2.69
N LEU A 65 19.58 -6.63 -2.34
CA LEU A 65 18.51 -6.58 -1.34
C LEU A 65 17.30 -7.40 -1.78
N LEU A 66 16.88 -7.24 -3.04
CA LEU A 66 15.73 -7.97 -3.56
C LEU A 66 15.97 -9.49 -3.52
N ASP A 67 17.14 -9.94 -3.93
CA ASP A 67 17.50 -11.37 -3.91
C ASP A 67 17.53 -11.92 -2.49
N SER A 68 18.02 -11.15 -1.53
CA SER A 68 18.05 -11.54 -0.12
C SER A 68 16.66 -11.78 0.48
N ILE A 69 15.62 -11.20 -0.12
CA ILE A 69 14.22 -11.37 0.24
C ILE A 69 13.59 -12.50 -0.60
N LEU A 70 13.78 -12.49 -1.91
CA LEU A 70 13.13 -13.43 -2.83
C LEU A 70 13.61 -14.86 -2.67
N ASN A 71 14.92 -15.09 -2.40
CA ASN A 71 15.46 -16.43 -2.29
C ASN A 71 14.85 -17.21 -1.12
N PRO A 72 14.74 -16.65 0.11
CA PRO A 72 14.02 -17.31 1.19
C PRO A 72 12.54 -17.54 0.89
N MET A 73 11.87 -16.59 0.21
CA MET A 73 10.46 -16.72 -0.16
C MET A 73 10.23 -17.88 -1.13
N LYS A 74 11.06 -18.00 -2.16
CA LYS A 74 11.01 -19.11 -3.11
C LYS A 74 11.31 -20.44 -2.44
N ALA A 75 12.33 -20.51 -1.56
CA ALA A 75 12.65 -21.69 -0.79
C ALA A 75 11.50 -22.12 0.14
N ALA A 76 10.71 -21.16 0.62
CA ALA A 76 9.51 -21.41 1.43
C ALA A 76 8.27 -21.82 0.60
N GLY A 77 8.39 -21.90 -0.73
CA GLY A 77 7.30 -22.29 -1.63
C GLY A 77 6.29 -21.18 -1.94
N LEU A 78 6.63 -19.92 -1.66
CA LEU A 78 5.77 -18.79 -1.99
C LEU A 78 5.87 -18.48 -3.49
N ALA A 79 4.73 -18.28 -4.16
CA ALA A 79 4.69 -17.77 -5.51
C ALA A 79 4.95 -16.26 -5.49
N CYS A 80 6.01 -15.80 -6.17
CA CYS A 80 6.44 -14.41 -6.16
C CYS A 80 6.25 -13.78 -7.53
N HIS A 81 5.46 -12.72 -7.60
CA HIS A 81 5.30 -11.86 -8.77
C HIS A 81 5.97 -10.52 -8.50
N LEU A 82 6.59 -9.90 -9.50
CA LEU A 82 7.39 -8.70 -9.33
C LEU A 82 6.76 -7.51 -10.03
N LEU A 83 6.68 -6.39 -9.34
CA LEU A 83 6.29 -5.09 -9.90
C LEU A 83 7.34 -4.05 -9.52
N GLY A 84 8.27 -3.80 -10.44
CA GLY A 84 9.34 -2.82 -10.28
C GLY A 84 9.02 -1.46 -10.90
N GLY A 85 9.95 -0.52 -10.71
CA GLY A 85 9.90 0.77 -11.37
C GLY A 85 8.95 1.77 -10.71
N VAL A 86 8.64 1.62 -9.44
CA VAL A 86 7.96 2.66 -8.67
C VAL A 86 8.92 3.85 -8.51
N VAL A 87 8.48 5.01 -8.97
CA VAL A 87 9.22 6.27 -8.88
C VAL A 87 8.74 7.11 -7.69
N PRO A 88 9.53 8.11 -7.24
CA PRO A 88 9.06 9.12 -6.30
C PRO A 88 7.78 9.79 -6.82
N ASN A 89 6.83 10.05 -5.91
CA ASN A 89 5.46 10.45 -6.24
C ASN A 89 4.74 9.38 -7.08
N PRO A 90 4.06 8.44 -6.42
CA PRO A 90 3.45 7.29 -7.08
C PRO A 90 2.57 7.68 -8.27
N HIS A 91 2.73 7.00 -9.39
CA HIS A 91 1.91 7.20 -10.57
C HIS A 91 0.74 6.22 -10.57
N LEU A 92 -0.46 6.73 -10.83
CA LEU A 92 -1.69 5.94 -10.86
C LEU A 92 -1.61 4.78 -11.86
N GLY A 93 -0.94 4.98 -13.02
CA GLY A 93 -0.71 3.91 -13.99
C GLY A 93 0.03 2.70 -13.42
N LYS A 94 1.00 2.92 -12.50
CA LYS A 94 1.71 1.82 -11.83
C LYS A 94 0.79 1.08 -10.84
N VAL A 95 -0.14 1.78 -10.22
CA VAL A 95 -1.15 1.18 -9.35
C VAL A 95 -2.09 0.27 -10.17
N TYR A 96 -2.59 0.75 -11.30
CA TYR A 96 -3.43 -0.07 -12.18
C TYR A 96 -2.71 -1.31 -12.71
N GLU A 97 -1.44 -1.18 -13.11
CA GLU A 97 -0.61 -2.33 -13.51
C GLU A 97 -0.55 -3.38 -12.39
N GLY A 98 -0.35 -2.94 -11.15
CA GLY A 98 -0.33 -3.83 -9.98
C GLY A 98 -1.67 -4.50 -9.71
N ILE A 99 -2.78 -3.77 -9.87
CA ILE A 99 -4.14 -4.30 -9.72
C ILE A 99 -4.42 -5.37 -10.80
N GLU A 100 -4.03 -5.12 -12.05
CA GLU A 100 -4.19 -6.10 -13.14
C GLU A 100 -3.39 -7.38 -12.87
N ILE A 101 -2.13 -7.25 -12.45
CA ILE A 101 -1.33 -8.41 -12.04
C ILE A 101 -2.02 -9.13 -10.88
N GLY A 102 -2.48 -8.40 -9.89
CA GLY A 102 -3.12 -8.98 -8.70
C GLY A 102 -4.36 -9.80 -9.05
N LYS A 103 -5.22 -9.28 -9.92
CA LYS A 103 -6.42 -9.97 -10.41
C LYS A 103 -6.07 -11.19 -11.25
N ARG A 104 -5.14 -11.05 -12.20
CA ARG A 104 -4.76 -12.12 -13.13
C ARG A 104 -4.10 -13.30 -12.43
N GLU A 105 -3.19 -13.02 -11.51
CA GLU A 105 -2.39 -14.04 -10.82
C GLU A 105 -3.05 -14.54 -9.52
N GLY A 106 -4.11 -13.89 -9.07
CA GLY A 106 -4.79 -14.21 -7.80
C GLY A 106 -3.89 -13.95 -6.59
N ILE A 107 -3.28 -12.76 -6.57
CA ILE A 107 -2.40 -12.32 -5.48
C ILE A 107 -3.19 -12.22 -4.18
N ASP A 108 -2.66 -12.80 -3.11
CA ASP A 108 -3.25 -12.76 -1.76
C ASP A 108 -2.43 -11.93 -0.77
N PHE A 109 -1.24 -11.48 -1.16
CA PHE A 109 -0.40 -10.65 -0.31
C PHE A 109 0.45 -9.64 -1.09
N LEU A 110 0.67 -8.46 -0.51
CA LEU A 110 1.52 -7.42 -1.08
C LEU A 110 2.75 -7.22 -0.20
N LEU A 111 3.93 -7.23 -0.80
CA LEU A 111 5.18 -6.94 -0.13
C LEU A 111 5.84 -5.72 -0.76
N ALA A 112 5.94 -4.62 -0.02
CA ALA A 112 6.62 -3.41 -0.46
C ALA A 112 8.11 -3.46 -0.07
N VAL A 113 9.00 -3.33 -1.05
CA VAL A 113 10.45 -3.28 -0.84
C VAL A 113 10.98 -1.92 -1.27
N GLY A 114 11.06 -0.99 -0.34
CA GLY A 114 11.49 0.38 -0.64
C GLY A 114 11.06 1.40 0.40
N GLY A 115 11.03 2.65 0.00
CA GLY A 115 10.59 3.78 0.81
C GLY A 115 9.11 4.09 0.69
N GLY A 116 8.71 5.27 1.17
CA GLY A 116 7.30 5.72 1.25
C GLY A 116 6.53 5.56 -0.05
N SER A 117 7.09 5.99 -1.20
CA SER A 117 6.40 5.88 -2.50
C SER A 117 6.07 4.43 -2.89
N VAL A 118 6.95 3.48 -2.54
CA VAL A 118 6.70 2.04 -2.80
C VAL A 118 5.60 1.53 -1.88
N ILE A 119 5.63 1.92 -0.60
CA ILE A 119 4.62 1.55 0.39
C ILE A 119 3.25 2.11 -0.03
N ASP A 120 3.19 3.37 -0.43
CA ASP A 120 1.95 4.01 -0.86
C ASP A 120 1.38 3.38 -2.14
N THR A 121 2.25 3.04 -3.11
CA THR A 121 1.84 2.29 -4.30
C THR A 121 1.27 0.92 -3.94
N ALA A 122 1.92 0.18 -3.05
CA ALA A 122 1.44 -1.12 -2.61
C ALA A 122 0.11 -1.03 -1.87
N LYS A 123 -0.08 -0.02 -1.01
CA LYS A 123 -1.36 0.24 -0.35
C LYS A 123 -2.48 0.53 -1.35
N ALA A 124 -2.21 1.40 -2.34
CA ALA A 124 -3.17 1.73 -3.37
C ALA A 124 -3.59 0.49 -4.19
N ILE A 125 -2.62 -0.37 -4.55
CA ILE A 125 -2.91 -1.66 -5.19
C ILE A 125 -3.81 -2.52 -4.29
N GLY A 126 -3.50 -2.58 -2.99
CA GLY A 126 -4.30 -3.33 -2.02
C GLY A 126 -5.75 -2.86 -1.95
N TYR A 127 -5.98 -1.54 -1.94
CA TYR A 127 -7.33 -0.98 -1.97
C TYR A 127 -8.08 -1.36 -3.26
N GLY A 128 -7.45 -1.22 -4.43
CA GLY A 128 -8.07 -1.60 -5.69
C GLY A 128 -8.34 -3.09 -5.86
N LEU A 129 -7.57 -3.96 -5.18
CA LEU A 129 -7.84 -5.39 -5.14
C LEU A 129 -8.95 -5.76 -4.15
N ALA A 130 -9.07 -5.03 -3.04
CA ALA A 130 -10.11 -5.24 -2.03
C ALA A 130 -11.50 -4.75 -2.47
N GLU A 131 -11.54 -3.69 -3.30
CA GLU A 131 -12.77 -3.06 -3.81
C GLU A 131 -12.79 -3.11 -5.35
N PRO A 132 -12.93 -4.31 -5.96
CA PRO A 132 -12.73 -4.50 -7.40
C PRO A 132 -13.77 -3.79 -8.29
N ASP A 133 -14.90 -3.39 -7.72
CA ASP A 133 -16.00 -2.72 -8.40
C ASP A 133 -15.88 -1.18 -8.39
N LYS A 134 -14.87 -0.63 -7.69
CA LYS A 134 -14.59 0.80 -7.61
C LYS A 134 -13.28 1.14 -8.29
N ASP A 135 -13.22 2.32 -8.88
CA ASP A 135 -11.93 2.86 -9.29
C ASP A 135 -11.10 3.20 -8.05
N VAL A 136 -9.82 2.83 -8.07
CA VAL A 136 -8.92 3.08 -6.94
C VAL A 136 -8.81 4.57 -6.60
N TRP A 137 -9.01 5.46 -7.59
CA TRP A 137 -9.01 6.90 -7.40
C TRP A 137 -10.19 7.39 -6.55
N GLU A 138 -11.30 6.66 -6.51
CA GLU A 138 -12.46 6.99 -5.68
C GLU A 138 -12.27 6.61 -4.22
N LEU A 139 -11.20 5.88 -3.90
CA LEU A 139 -10.90 5.41 -2.54
C LEU A 139 -9.97 6.34 -1.76
N TYR A 140 -9.57 7.48 -2.37
CA TYR A 140 -8.70 8.52 -1.79
C TYR A 140 -9.45 9.88 -1.58
#